data_68a3dbefcbc1bf6319d7038b2889b530
#
_entry.id   68a3dbefcbc1bf6319d7038b2889b530
#
_cell.length_a   1.000
_cell.length_b   1.000
_cell.length_c   1.000
_cell.angle_alpha   90.00
_cell.angle_beta   90.00
_cell.angle_gamma   90.00
#
_symmetry.space_group_name_H-M   'P 1'
#
loop_
_entity.id
_entity.type
_entity.pdbx_description
1 polymer ?
#
loop_
_entity_poly.entity_id
_entity_poly.type
_entity_poly.pdbx_seq_one_letter_code
_entity_poly.pdbx_strand_id
1 'polypeptide(L)'
;MLKFNKITMNTISYFQSIPNSDFSKQSEELIELYKQSWSKHGWNPIVLNEEHSKRNELFHKLDLDNPDANFYKTIHPTMWKYHRSCYCRLLAYCQYVREHGATLYSDYDVMNYGFTPSILNFAKENSYFCRERAVVYLGKEGVMDIEQAILEFNNQPFQEGSERGSCNDMNIIIKYTKC
;
A
#
# COMPACT_ATOMS: atom_id res chain seq x y z
N MET A 1 -34.30 2.78 -22.76
CA MET A 1 -32.86 3.03 -22.74
C MET A 1 -32.37 2.64 -21.33
N LEU A 2 -31.79 1.44 -21.15
CA LEU A 2 -31.27 0.96 -19.88
C LEU A 2 -30.03 1.79 -19.54
N LYS A 3 -30.10 2.60 -18.49
CA LYS A 3 -28.90 3.23 -17.91
C LYS A 3 -28.06 2.11 -17.27
N PHE A 4 -27.03 1.65 -17.97
CA PHE A 4 -26.00 0.85 -17.34
C PHE A 4 -25.36 1.71 -16.25
N ASN A 5 -25.61 1.38 -14.97
CA ASN A 5 -24.84 1.92 -13.89
C ASN A 5 -23.37 1.56 -14.16
N LYS A 6 -22.58 2.57 -14.49
CA LYS A 6 -21.13 2.41 -14.70
C LYS A 6 -20.56 1.96 -13.35
N ILE A 7 -20.24 0.67 -13.23
CA ILE A 7 -19.53 0.17 -12.04
C ILE A 7 -18.19 0.88 -12.03
N THR A 8 -18.03 1.81 -11.11
CA THR A 8 -16.77 2.51 -10.90
C THR A 8 -15.95 1.66 -9.94
N MET A 9 -14.81 1.14 -10.38
CA MET A 9 -13.91 0.40 -9.51
C MET A 9 -12.99 1.36 -8.77
N ASN A 10 -12.73 1.06 -7.50
CA ASN A 10 -11.82 1.85 -6.70
C ASN A 10 -10.36 1.53 -7.08
N THR A 11 -9.53 2.56 -7.15
CA THR A 11 -8.08 2.45 -7.02
C THR A 11 -7.66 3.19 -5.78
N ILE A 12 -6.73 2.63 -5.04
CA ILE A 12 -6.28 3.23 -3.79
C ILE A 12 -4.81 3.59 -3.86
N SER A 13 -4.45 4.61 -3.13
CA SER A 13 -3.08 5.00 -2.85
C SER A 13 -2.92 5.30 -1.37
N TYR A 14 -1.70 5.54 -0.92
CA TYR A 14 -1.41 5.92 0.45
C TYR A 14 -0.56 7.18 0.49
N PHE A 15 -0.94 8.12 1.34
CA PHE A 15 -0.16 9.33 1.60
C PHE A 15 -0.10 9.61 3.09
N GLN A 16 1.10 9.90 3.56
CA GLN A 16 1.35 10.36 4.92
C GLN A 16 2.14 11.66 4.86
N SER A 17 1.53 12.75 5.31
CA SER A 17 2.23 14.02 5.45
C SER A 17 3.32 13.90 6.51
N ILE A 18 4.51 14.34 6.16
CA ILE A 18 5.62 14.47 7.12
C ILE A 18 5.67 15.94 7.54
N PRO A 19 5.35 16.28 8.80
CA PRO A 19 5.37 17.66 9.27
C PRO A 19 6.72 18.33 9.00
N ASN A 20 6.68 19.60 8.56
CA ASN A 20 7.86 20.42 8.27
C ASN A 20 8.76 19.92 7.12
N SER A 21 8.23 19.13 6.19
CA SER A 21 8.95 18.82 4.97
C SER A 21 8.54 19.76 3.83
N ASP A 22 9.51 20.24 3.06
CA ASP A 22 9.26 21.06 1.86
C ASP A 22 8.51 20.27 0.77
N PHE A 23 8.42 18.96 0.93
CA PHE A 23 7.72 18.05 0.03
C PHE A 23 6.20 18.04 0.22
N SER A 24 5.65 18.60 1.31
CA SER A 24 4.21 18.51 1.60
C SER A 24 3.35 19.16 0.52
N LYS A 25 3.70 20.36 0.06
CA LYS A 25 2.95 21.07 -0.98
C LYS A 25 3.03 20.38 -2.34
N GLN A 26 4.22 19.92 -2.74
CA GLN A 26 4.41 19.15 -3.98
C GLN A 26 3.63 17.83 -3.94
N SER A 27 3.56 17.21 -2.77
CA SER A 27 2.80 15.97 -2.59
C SER A 27 1.29 16.17 -2.72
N GLU A 28 0.74 17.28 -2.26
CA GLU A 28 -0.68 17.62 -2.44
C GLU A 28 -1.02 17.83 -3.93
N GLU A 29 -0.18 18.53 -4.67
CA GLU A 29 -0.33 18.70 -6.11
C GLU A 29 -0.27 17.36 -6.85
N LEU A 30 0.67 16.47 -6.48
CA LEU A 30 0.77 15.11 -7.05
C LEU A 30 -0.46 14.27 -6.75
N ILE A 31 -1.03 14.36 -5.54
CA ILE A 31 -2.26 13.65 -5.17
C ILE A 31 -3.43 14.11 -6.05
N GLU A 32 -3.56 15.40 -6.31
CA GLU A 32 -4.63 15.90 -7.18
C GLU A 32 -4.43 15.45 -8.64
N LEU A 33 -3.19 15.46 -9.15
CA LEU A 33 -2.87 14.92 -10.47
C LEU A 33 -3.16 13.41 -10.56
N TYR A 34 -2.81 12.65 -9.53
CA TYR A 34 -3.15 11.24 -9.40
C TYR A 34 -4.66 11.03 -9.53
N LYS A 35 -5.46 11.70 -8.70
CA LYS A 35 -6.91 11.59 -8.73
C LYS A 35 -7.49 11.92 -10.09
N GLN A 36 -7.05 13.00 -10.71
CA GLN A 36 -7.51 13.41 -12.04
C GLN A 36 -7.15 12.38 -13.11
N SER A 37 -5.91 11.88 -13.12
CA SER A 37 -5.44 10.93 -14.12
C SER A 37 -6.20 9.60 -14.05
N TRP A 38 -6.45 9.08 -12.84
CA TRP A 38 -7.18 7.84 -12.65
C TRP A 38 -8.68 7.99 -12.92
N SER A 39 -9.30 9.09 -12.45
CA SER A 39 -10.73 9.36 -12.70
C SER A 39 -11.05 9.50 -14.18
N LYS A 40 -10.17 10.12 -14.96
CA LYS A 40 -10.31 10.26 -16.41
C LYS A 40 -10.49 8.91 -17.12
N HIS A 41 -9.91 7.85 -16.58
CA HIS A 41 -9.96 6.50 -17.13
C HIS A 41 -10.99 5.58 -16.46
N GLY A 42 -11.92 6.14 -15.68
CA GLY A 42 -13.08 5.43 -15.15
C GLY A 42 -12.86 4.78 -13.79
N TRP A 43 -11.77 5.11 -13.09
CA TRP A 43 -11.52 4.71 -11.72
C TRP A 43 -12.11 5.70 -10.71
N ASN A 44 -12.32 5.24 -9.48
CA ASN A 44 -12.59 6.07 -8.33
C ASN A 44 -11.34 6.08 -7.42
N PRO A 45 -10.45 7.06 -7.54
CA PRO A 45 -9.20 7.10 -6.77
C PRO A 45 -9.45 7.54 -5.33
N ILE A 46 -8.96 6.76 -4.39
CA ILE A 46 -9.05 6.99 -2.95
C ILE A 46 -7.64 7.05 -2.37
N VAL A 47 -7.36 8.07 -1.58
CA VAL A 47 -6.06 8.21 -0.91
C VAL A 47 -6.23 7.87 0.56
N LEU A 48 -5.59 6.78 0.96
CA LEU A 48 -5.54 6.31 2.34
C LEU A 48 -4.48 7.08 3.13
N ASN A 49 -4.58 7.04 4.43
CA ASN A 49 -3.65 7.68 5.37
C ASN A 49 -3.40 6.80 6.59
N GLU A 50 -2.68 7.29 7.56
CA GLU A 50 -2.32 6.57 8.77
C GLU A 50 -3.53 6.09 9.59
N GLU A 51 -4.64 6.83 9.60
CA GLU A 51 -5.86 6.40 10.31
C GLU A 51 -6.46 5.12 9.72
N HIS A 52 -6.23 4.87 8.43
CA HIS A 52 -6.62 3.60 7.81
C HIS A 52 -5.72 2.44 8.28
N SER A 53 -4.42 2.68 8.44
CA SER A 53 -3.50 1.66 8.97
C SER A 53 -3.77 1.31 10.43
N LYS A 54 -4.15 2.29 11.27
CA LYS A 54 -4.50 2.07 12.68
C LYS A 54 -5.72 1.18 12.89
N ARG A 55 -6.58 1.02 11.88
CA ARG A 55 -7.71 0.08 11.95
C ARG A 55 -7.30 -1.38 11.75
N ASN A 56 -6.09 -1.63 11.23
CA ASN A 56 -5.56 -2.98 11.09
C ASN A 56 -4.99 -3.47 12.42
N GLU A 57 -5.38 -4.68 12.83
CA GLU A 57 -4.95 -5.26 14.12
C GLU A 57 -3.42 -5.38 14.26
N LEU A 58 -2.72 -5.62 13.14
CA LEU A 58 -1.27 -5.71 13.15
C LEU A 58 -0.58 -4.38 13.49
N PHE A 59 -1.21 -3.24 13.23
CA PHE A 59 -0.67 -1.94 13.63
C PHE A 59 -0.40 -1.91 15.14
N HIS A 60 -1.38 -2.34 15.92
CA HIS A 60 -1.30 -2.39 17.39
C HIS A 60 -0.42 -3.54 17.88
N LYS A 61 -0.49 -4.70 17.22
CA LYS A 61 0.33 -5.86 17.56
C LYS A 61 1.83 -5.60 17.37
N LEU A 62 2.20 -4.81 16.37
CA LEU A 62 3.58 -4.39 16.10
C LEU A 62 4.00 -3.18 16.93
N ASP A 63 3.04 -2.55 17.63
CA ASP A 63 3.24 -1.36 18.48
C ASP A 63 3.92 -0.20 17.72
N LEU A 64 3.41 0.09 16.50
CA LEU A 64 4.05 1.02 15.57
C LEU A 64 4.07 2.48 16.05
N ASP A 65 3.32 2.84 17.09
CA ASP A 65 3.37 4.16 17.71
C ASP A 65 4.43 4.27 18.81
N ASN A 66 4.99 3.15 19.26
CA ASN A 66 6.01 3.13 20.30
C ASN A 66 7.42 3.02 19.68
N PRO A 67 8.27 4.05 19.78
CA PRO A 67 9.61 4.03 19.21
C PRO A 67 10.55 2.97 19.84
N ASP A 68 10.20 2.43 21.00
CA ASP A 68 10.94 1.37 21.67
C ASP A 68 10.44 -0.04 21.30
N ALA A 69 9.42 -0.14 20.44
CA ALA A 69 8.87 -1.41 20.01
C ALA A 69 9.92 -2.30 19.33
N ASN A 70 9.69 -3.61 19.41
CA ASN A 70 10.59 -4.59 18.79
C ASN A 70 10.74 -4.38 17.27
N PHE A 71 9.71 -3.89 16.62
CA PHE A 71 9.72 -3.52 15.21
C PHE A 71 10.92 -2.62 14.85
N TYR A 72 11.17 -1.56 15.65
CA TYR A 72 12.27 -0.61 15.37
C TYR A 72 13.66 -1.18 15.61
N LYS A 73 13.79 -2.27 16.37
CA LYS A 73 15.04 -2.98 16.58
C LYS A 73 15.45 -3.84 15.39
N THR A 74 14.53 -4.10 14.48
CA THR A 74 14.74 -4.92 13.28
C THR A 74 15.06 -4.10 12.03
N ILE A 75 15.11 -2.77 12.14
CA ILE A 75 15.36 -1.85 11.03
C ILE A 75 16.53 -0.91 11.32
N HIS A 76 17.07 -0.30 10.26
CA HIS A 76 18.18 0.62 10.41
C HIS A 76 17.76 1.87 11.23
N PRO A 77 18.50 2.27 12.27
CA PRO A 77 18.10 3.33 13.20
C PRO A 77 17.77 4.67 12.55
N THR A 78 18.44 5.03 11.45
CA THR A 78 18.21 6.31 10.76
C THR A 78 17.02 6.28 9.79
N MET A 79 16.52 5.10 9.47
CA MET A 79 15.46 4.90 8.45
C MET A 79 14.10 4.55 9.06
N TRP A 80 13.96 4.57 10.38
CA TRP A 80 12.76 4.05 11.03
C TRP A 80 11.45 4.74 10.60
N LYS A 81 11.47 6.08 10.40
CA LYS A 81 10.28 6.82 9.95
C LYS A 81 9.82 6.36 8.55
N TYR A 82 10.77 6.16 7.66
CA TYR A 82 10.49 5.66 6.32
C TYR A 82 9.93 4.23 6.37
N HIS A 83 10.57 3.33 7.11
CA HIS A 83 10.10 1.95 7.23
C HIS A 83 8.72 1.88 7.89
N ARG A 84 8.49 2.68 8.94
CA ARG A 84 7.16 2.80 9.55
C ARG A 84 6.11 3.22 8.52
N SER A 85 6.38 4.23 7.72
CA SER A 85 5.49 4.69 6.66
C SER A 85 5.20 3.58 5.64
N CYS A 86 6.20 2.80 5.24
CA CYS A 86 6.04 1.64 4.36
C CYS A 86 5.08 0.58 4.95
N TYR A 87 5.24 0.26 6.23
CA TYR A 87 4.36 -0.70 6.92
C TYR A 87 2.94 -0.14 7.08
N CYS A 88 2.80 1.12 7.48
CA CYS A 88 1.50 1.78 7.55
C CYS A 88 0.77 1.73 6.21
N ARG A 89 1.48 1.95 5.10
CA ARG A 89 0.92 1.85 3.76
C ARG A 89 0.36 0.46 3.48
N LEU A 90 1.13 -0.60 3.75
CA LEU A 90 0.68 -1.98 3.56
C LEU A 90 -0.52 -2.33 4.45
N LEU A 91 -0.48 -1.93 5.72
CA LEU A 91 -1.56 -2.19 6.67
C LEU A 91 -2.85 -1.46 6.30
N ALA A 92 -2.74 -0.19 5.85
CA ALA A 92 -3.88 0.56 5.34
C ALA A 92 -4.49 -0.12 4.11
N TYR A 93 -3.66 -0.62 3.21
CA TYR A 93 -4.08 -1.33 2.02
C TYR A 93 -4.79 -2.64 2.38
N CYS A 94 -4.18 -3.48 3.22
CA CYS A 94 -4.79 -4.73 3.69
C CYS A 94 -6.14 -4.47 4.36
N GLN A 95 -6.22 -3.46 5.21
CA GLN A 95 -7.46 -3.09 5.88
C GLN A 95 -8.55 -2.66 4.90
N TYR A 96 -8.19 -1.84 3.91
CA TYR A 96 -9.13 -1.41 2.89
C TYR A 96 -9.70 -2.60 2.08
N VAL A 97 -8.85 -3.55 1.69
CA VAL A 97 -9.28 -4.76 0.96
C VAL A 97 -10.21 -5.63 1.81
N ARG A 98 -9.99 -5.74 3.12
CA ARG A 98 -10.90 -6.45 4.02
C ARG A 98 -12.28 -5.82 4.09
N GLU A 99 -12.34 -4.49 4.10
CA GLU A 99 -13.60 -3.75 4.25
C GLU A 99 -14.37 -3.64 2.93
N HIS A 100 -13.69 -3.55 1.79
CA HIS A 100 -14.28 -3.19 0.51
C HIS A 100 -14.09 -4.22 -0.62
N GLY A 101 -13.34 -5.29 -0.36
CA GLY A 101 -13.01 -6.31 -1.36
C GLY A 101 -11.76 -6.00 -2.17
N ALA A 102 -11.51 -6.87 -3.15
CA ALA A 102 -10.32 -6.80 -3.99
C ALA A 102 -10.18 -5.44 -4.70
N THR A 103 -8.99 -4.85 -4.64
CA THR A 103 -8.75 -3.47 -5.06
C THR A 103 -7.38 -3.31 -5.69
N LEU A 104 -7.28 -2.38 -6.65
CA LEU A 104 -6.01 -1.97 -7.23
C LEU A 104 -5.34 -0.91 -6.36
N TYR A 105 -4.11 -1.16 -5.95
CA TYR A 105 -3.22 -0.17 -5.35
C TYR A 105 -2.30 0.41 -6.41
N SER A 106 -2.04 1.72 -6.35
CA SER A 106 -0.92 2.37 -7.04
C SER A 106 -0.33 3.46 -6.18
N ASP A 107 0.97 3.74 -6.34
CA ASP A 107 1.59 4.89 -5.68
C ASP A 107 0.96 6.20 -6.19
N TYR A 108 0.89 7.22 -5.34
CA TYR A 108 0.22 8.49 -5.66
C TYR A 108 0.97 9.34 -6.70
N ASP A 109 2.21 9.00 -7.02
CA ASP A 109 3.03 9.59 -8.08
C ASP A 109 2.94 8.81 -9.40
N VAL A 110 2.12 7.75 -9.45
CA VAL A 110 1.84 6.97 -10.66
C VAL A 110 0.62 7.51 -11.38
N MET A 111 0.84 8.17 -12.51
CA MET A 111 -0.23 8.69 -13.35
C MET A 111 -0.77 7.62 -14.30
N ASN A 112 -2.09 7.60 -14.45
CA ASN A 112 -2.77 6.68 -15.36
C ASN A 112 -2.90 7.30 -16.77
N TYR A 113 -2.34 6.65 -17.78
CA TYR A 113 -2.37 7.09 -19.19
C TYR A 113 -3.31 6.26 -20.10
N GLY A 114 -4.12 5.38 -19.54
CA GLY A 114 -5.05 4.59 -20.36
C GLY A 114 -5.50 3.28 -19.73
N PHE A 115 -5.06 2.98 -18.52
CA PHE A 115 -5.45 1.79 -17.79
C PHE A 115 -6.88 1.93 -17.28
N THR A 116 -7.80 1.13 -17.78
CA THR A 116 -9.21 1.17 -17.42
C THR A 116 -9.61 -0.01 -16.52
N PRO A 117 -10.69 0.10 -15.73
CA PRO A 117 -11.17 -1.00 -14.88
C PRO A 117 -11.42 -2.32 -15.61
N SER A 118 -11.70 -2.28 -16.92
CA SER A 118 -11.96 -3.48 -17.72
C SER A 118 -10.79 -4.46 -17.75
N ILE A 119 -9.57 -4.02 -17.48
CA ILE A 119 -8.41 -4.90 -17.44
C ILE A 119 -8.48 -5.91 -16.27
N LEU A 120 -9.28 -5.62 -15.26
CA LEU A 120 -9.48 -6.52 -14.12
C LEU A 120 -10.61 -7.54 -14.33
N ASN A 121 -11.30 -7.53 -15.48
CA ASN A 121 -12.40 -8.46 -15.75
C ASN A 121 -11.99 -9.94 -15.68
N PHE A 122 -10.71 -10.22 -15.84
CA PHE A 122 -10.15 -11.57 -15.73
C PHE A 122 -9.42 -11.81 -14.38
N ALA A 123 -9.30 -10.79 -13.54
CA ALA A 123 -8.71 -10.97 -12.22
C ALA A 123 -9.73 -11.67 -11.30
N LYS A 124 -9.30 -12.77 -10.68
CA LYS A 124 -10.13 -13.48 -9.69
C LYS A 124 -10.13 -12.70 -8.38
N GLU A 125 -11.21 -12.79 -7.61
CA GLU A 125 -11.35 -12.08 -6.32
C GLU A 125 -10.19 -12.36 -5.35
N ASN A 126 -9.64 -13.57 -5.37
CA ASN A 126 -8.55 -13.98 -4.50
C ASN A 126 -7.18 -13.92 -5.16
N SER A 127 -7.09 -13.49 -6.41
CA SER A 127 -5.82 -13.36 -7.10
C SER A 127 -5.20 -12.00 -6.86
N TYR A 128 -3.90 -11.96 -6.90
CA TYR A 128 -3.15 -10.71 -6.94
C TYR A 128 -2.19 -10.76 -8.11
N PHE A 129 -1.92 -9.60 -8.68
CA PHE A 129 -0.87 -9.46 -9.66
C PHE A 129 -0.10 -8.17 -9.38
N CYS A 130 1.18 -8.23 -9.60
CA CYS A 130 2.08 -7.11 -9.54
C CYS A 130 2.83 -7.08 -10.87
N ARG A 131 2.56 -6.09 -11.70
CA ARG A 131 3.32 -5.89 -12.92
C ARG A 131 4.56 -5.04 -12.64
N GLU A 132 4.35 -4.04 -11.80
CA GLU A 132 5.38 -3.14 -11.29
C GLU A 132 5.14 -2.96 -9.78
N ARG A 133 6.20 -2.69 -9.03
CA ARG A 133 6.12 -2.52 -7.57
C ARG A 133 5.18 -1.39 -7.14
N ALA A 134 4.98 -0.42 -8.01
CA ALA A 134 4.13 0.75 -7.77
C ALA A 134 2.65 0.52 -8.13
N VAL A 135 2.27 -0.65 -8.69
CA VAL A 135 0.88 -0.98 -9.05
C VAL A 135 0.59 -2.43 -8.71
N VAL A 136 -0.28 -2.67 -7.74
CA VAL A 136 -0.60 -3.99 -7.21
C VAL A 136 -2.10 -4.19 -7.11
N TYR A 137 -2.61 -5.29 -7.66
CA TYR A 137 -3.97 -5.75 -7.40
C TYR A 137 -3.98 -6.74 -6.26
N LEU A 138 -4.79 -6.50 -5.23
CA LEU A 138 -4.83 -7.29 -4.01
C LEU A 138 -6.23 -7.81 -3.74
N GLY A 139 -6.36 -9.12 -3.58
CA GLY A 139 -7.53 -9.80 -3.04
C GLY A 139 -7.27 -10.35 -1.64
N LYS A 140 -8.21 -11.14 -1.11
CA LYS A 140 -8.14 -11.68 0.26
C LYS A 140 -6.90 -12.53 0.53
N GLU A 141 -6.51 -13.39 -0.42
CA GLU A 141 -5.31 -14.23 -0.28
C GLU A 141 -4.05 -13.37 -0.19
N GLY A 142 -3.93 -12.35 -1.05
CA GLY A 142 -2.80 -11.44 -1.03
C GLY A 142 -2.71 -10.64 0.28
N VAL A 143 -3.85 -10.30 0.92
CA VAL A 143 -3.85 -9.66 2.25
C VAL A 143 -3.21 -10.58 3.28
N MET A 144 -3.61 -11.86 3.30
CA MET A 144 -3.04 -12.83 4.24
C MET A 144 -1.54 -13.02 4.04
N ASP A 145 -1.10 -13.11 2.80
CA ASP A 145 0.30 -13.27 2.44
C ASP A 145 1.15 -12.05 2.88
N ILE A 146 0.65 -10.83 2.64
CA ILE A 146 1.34 -9.60 3.06
C ILE A 146 1.44 -9.53 4.58
N GLU A 147 0.37 -9.81 5.31
CA GLU A 147 0.38 -9.76 6.77
C GLU A 147 1.27 -10.81 7.40
N GLN A 148 1.27 -12.03 6.83
CA GLN A 148 2.20 -13.07 7.23
C GLN A 148 3.65 -12.63 7.00
N ALA A 149 3.92 -12.02 5.86
CA ALA A 149 5.24 -11.48 5.55
C ALA A 149 5.70 -10.41 6.55
N ILE A 150 4.82 -9.48 6.88
CA ILE A 150 5.09 -8.44 7.88
C ILE A 150 5.50 -9.07 9.22
N LEU A 151 4.77 -10.11 9.67
CA LEU A 151 5.10 -10.82 10.90
C LEU A 151 6.43 -11.56 10.83
N GLU A 152 6.72 -12.21 9.73
CA GLU A 152 7.99 -12.91 9.52
C GLU A 152 9.18 -11.94 9.55
N PHE A 153 9.05 -10.79 8.91
CA PHE A 153 10.10 -9.76 8.91
C PHE A 153 10.29 -9.16 10.31
N ASN A 154 9.21 -8.92 11.04
CA ASN A 154 9.29 -8.39 12.40
C ASN A 154 10.01 -9.33 13.39
N ASN A 155 10.01 -10.63 13.10
CA ASN A 155 10.66 -11.64 13.95
C ASN A 155 12.13 -11.91 13.56
N GLN A 156 12.65 -11.27 12.50
CA GLN A 156 14.03 -11.46 12.06
C GLN A 156 14.93 -10.37 12.66
N PRO A 157 16.05 -10.73 13.31
CA PRO A 157 16.98 -9.73 13.83
C PRO A 157 17.60 -8.94 12.67
N PHE A 158 17.81 -7.65 12.91
CA PHE A 158 18.58 -6.80 12.02
C PHE A 158 20.01 -7.35 11.87
N GLN A 159 20.45 -7.52 10.63
CA GLN A 159 21.82 -7.91 10.32
C GLN A 159 22.48 -6.76 9.56
N GLU A 160 23.50 -6.16 10.18
CA GLU A 160 24.29 -5.11 9.56
C GLU A 160 24.98 -5.63 8.29
N GLY A 161 24.91 -4.85 7.21
CA GLY A 161 25.48 -5.24 5.90
C GLY A 161 24.63 -6.21 5.07
N SER A 162 23.48 -6.65 5.56
CA SER A 162 22.56 -7.42 4.73
C SER A 162 21.69 -6.46 3.88
N GLU A 163 21.40 -6.85 2.62
CA GLU A 163 20.38 -6.18 1.81
C GLU A 163 19.00 -6.17 2.51
N ARG A 164 18.82 -6.98 3.54
CA ARG A 164 17.65 -7.04 4.41
C ARG A 164 17.50 -5.84 5.34
N GLY A 165 18.55 -5.03 5.53
CA GLY A 165 18.44 -3.72 6.19
C GLY A 165 17.52 -2.74 5.45
N SER A 166 17.09 -3.09 4.25
CA SER A 166 16.08 -2.41 3.44
C SER A 166 14.75 -3.18 3.41
N CYS A 167 14.30 -3.77 4.53
CA CYS A 167 12.97 -4.34 4.60
C CYS A 167 11.92 -3.24 4.48
N ASN A 168 11.64 -2.86 3.24
CA ASN A 168 10.56 -1.96 2.87
C ASN A 168 9.38 -2.79 2.34
N ASP A 169 8.26 -2.14 2.18
CA ASP A 169 7.05 -2.72 1.62
C ASP A 169 7.24 -3.36 0.24
N MET A 170 8.17 -2.84 -0.56
CA MET A 170 8.50 -3.39 -1.87
C MET A 170 9.10 -4.80 -1.76
N ASN A 171 9.97 -5.04 -0.78
CA ASN A 171 10.55 -6.37 -0.55
C ASN A 171 9.50 -7.36 -0.04
N ILE A 172 8.54 -6.88 0.77
CA ILE A 172 7.40 -7.68 1.22
C ILE A 172 6.54 -8.07 0.01
N ILE A 173 6.16 -7.11 -0.82
CA ILE A 173 5.36 -7.35 -2.01
C ILE A 173 6.05 -8.33 -2.95
N ILE A 174 7.34 -8.17 -3.26
CA ILE A 174 8.07 -9.05 -4.18
C ILE A 174 8.15 -10.49 -3.66
N LYS A 175 8.41 -10.68 -2.37
CA LYS A 175 8.57 -12.01 -1.80
C LYS A 175 7.31 -12.85 -1.91
N TYR A 176 6.14 -12.23 -1.84
CA TYR A 176 4.86 -12.91 -1.75
C TYR A 176 3.97 -12.76 -2.99
N THR A 177 4.18 -11.72 -3.78
CA THR A 177 3.61 -11.67 -5.12
C THR A 177 4.50 -12.51 -6.03
N LYS A 178 4.04 -13.66 -6.43
CA LYS A 178 4.71 -14.52 -7.44
C LYS A 178 4.71 -13.80 -8.79
N CYS A 179 5.50 -12.74 -8.90
CA CYS A 179 5.72 -11.99 -10.13
C CYS A 179 6.82 -12.66 -10.95
#